data_aa2776ca64d10469f13ca2ef32dfc572
#
_entry.id   aa2776ca64d10469f13ca2ef32dfc572
#
_cell.length_a   1.000
_cell.length_b   1.000
_cell.length_c   1.000
_cell.angle_alpha   90.00
_cell.angle_beta   90.00
_cell.angle_gamma   90.00
#
_symmetry.space_group_name_H-M   'P 1'
#
loop_
_entity.id
_entity.type
_entity.pdbx_description
1 polymer ?
#
loop_
_entity_poly.entity_id
_entity_poly.type
_entity_poly.pdbx_seq_one_letter_code
_entity_poly.pdbx_strand_id
1 'polypeptide(L)'
;VKDTTFDFDGKTYVADQSGVLSIKSQSTERNRYISDSEGNWYYVNDKGYLLLGAHTIDNVNVYFGTNGVQYKGHFAPDNHYYDKDNGALVTDRLVEDGGKEFYVDEKGKKFHGTKYLDGIQYYFRYGEKVKGEFNYPYRGDHYYDKETGALVTGKYFEHKNNWYYANSKGNILTGRRVIDGKHVYFYDDDYGQYKGIQAKDKLIILGGKTYYYLPGSGNRADNVTLTINHVTYYFDNDGVGHILR
;
A
#
# COMPACT_ATOMS: atom_id res chain seq x y z
N VAL A 1 36.54 3.40 -14.71
CA VAL A 1 37.85 3.56 -14.03
C VAL A 1 38.13 2.23 -13.35
N LYS A 2 39.30 1.64 -13.59
CA LYS A 2 39.72 0.36 -12.99
C LYS A 2 41.16 0.49 -12.51
N ASP A 3 41.50 -0.19 -11.41
CA ASP A 3 42.86 -0.15 -10.82
C ASP A 3 43.44 1.26 -10.66
N THR A 4 42.62 2.19 -10.17
CA THR A 4 42.97 3.60 -10.09
C THR A 4 42.62 4.18 -8.72
N THR A 5 43.52 5.00 -8.23
CA THR A 5 43.29 5.84 -7.03
C THR A 5 43.08 7.27 -7.45
N PHE A 6 42.07 7.94 -6.90
CA PHE A 6 41.77 9.34 -7.17
C PHE A 6 41.16 10.03 -5.95
N ASP A 7 41.37 11.31 -5.83
CA ASP A 7 40.80 12.13 -4.78
C ASP A 7 39.58 12.87 -5.30
N PHE A 8 38.49 12.84 -4.51
CA PHE A 8 37.28 13.59 -4.80
C PHE A 8 36.62 13.98 -3.47
N ASP A 9 36.22 15.24 -3.35
CA ASP A 9 35.56 15.80 -2.16
C ASP A 9 36.30 15.47 -0.85
N GLY A 10 37.60 15.63 -0.83
CA GLY A 10 38.45 15.41 0.34
C GLY A 10 38.65 13.95 0.75
N LYS A 11 38.16 13.00 -0.08
CA LYS A 11 38.31 11.56 0.16
C LYS A 11 39.15 10.91 -0.94
N THR A 12 39.99 9.95 -0.56
CA THR A 12 40.76 9.15 -1.51
C THR A 12 39.93 7.88 -1.85
N TYR A 13 39.54 7.77 -3.10
CA TYR A 13 38.82 6.62 -3.65
C TYR A 13 39.80 5.66 -4.33
N VAL A 14 39.49 4.39 -4.27
CA VAL A 14 40.18 3.29 -4.96
C VAL A 14 39.16 2.50 -5.76
N ALA A 15 39.37 2.38 -7.07
CA ALA A 15 38.62 1.46 -7.90
C ALA A 15 39.43 0.17 -8.11
N ASP A 16 38.83 -0.99 -7.86
CA ASP A 16 39.45 -2.28 -8.15
C ASP A 16 39.39 -2.67 -9.65
N GLN A 17 39.89 -3.84 -10.01
CA GLN A 17 39.88 -4.35 -11.40
C GLN A 17 38.47 -4.52 -11.98
N SER A 18 37.46 -4.73 -11.16
CA SER A 18 36.07 -4.80 -11.57
C SER A 18 35.39 -3.41 -11.63
N GLY A 19 36.07 -2.36 -11.17
CA GLY A 19 35.57 -1.00 -11.11
C GLY A 19 34.77 -0.68 -9.85
N VAL A 20 34.80 -1.57 -8.85
CA VAL A 20 34.16 -1.34 -7.54
C VAL A 20 34.95 -0.29 -6.77
N LEU A 21 34.25 0.73 -6.26
CA LEU A 21 34.84 1.84 -5.52
C LEU A 21 34.94 1.50 -4.02
N SER A 22 36.01 1.98 -3.42
CA SER A 22 36.23 1.99 -1.98
C SER A 22 36.84 3.31 -1.54
N ILE A 23 36.71 3.69 -0.26
CA ILE A 23 37.32 4.88 0.31
C ILE A 23 38.46 4.47 1.22
N LYS A 24 39.63 5.13 1.12
CA LYS A 24 40.76 4.89 2.02
C LYS A 24 40.41 5.30 3.44
N SER A 25 40.41 4.34 4.37
CA SER A 25 40.12 4.59 5.78
C SER A 25 41.26 5.32 6.48
N GLN A 26 40.92 6.22 7.41
CA GLN A 26 41.87 6.79 8.36
C GLN A 26 42.23 5.84 9.53
N SER A 27 41.45 4.77 9.69
CA SER A 27 41.64 3.76 10.75
C SER A 27 42.83 2.83 10.44
N THR A 28 43.52 2.39 11.51
CA THR A 28 44.54 1.32 11.46
C THR A 28 43.90 -0.08 11.50
N GLU A 29 42.61 -0.16 11.82
CA GLU A 29 41.85 -1.42 11.88
C GLU A 29 41.72 -2.07 10.50
N ARG A 30 41.60 -3.42 10.50
CA ARG A 30 41.48 -4.24 9.27
C ARG A 30 40.47 -5.36 9.49
N ASN A 31 39.74 -5.68 8.43
CA ASN A 31 38.76 -6.78 8.40
C ASN A 31 37.75 -6.72 9.56
N ARG A 32 37.24 -5.53 9.84
CA ARG A 32 36.27 -5.33 10.94
C ARG A 32 35.39 -4.11 10.78
N TYR A 33 34.29 -4.16 11.50
CA TYR A 33 33.44 -2.99 11.69
C TYR A 33 34.09 -1.96 12.62
N ILE A 34 33.91 -0.71 12.28
CA ILE A 34 34.27 0.46 13.11
C ILE A 34 33.07 1.41 13.17
N SER A 35 33.00 2.23 14.20
CA SER A 35 32.00 3.30 14.30
C SER A 35 32.65 4.65 14.53
N ASP A 36 31.96 5.73 14.08
CA ASP A 36 32.35 7.09 14.42
C ASP A 36 31.60 7.59 15.69
N SER A 37 31.88 8.83 16.07
CA SER A 37 31.25 9.48 17.24
C SER A 37 29.75 9.79 17.05
N GLU A 38 29.25 9.76 15.79
CA GLU A 38 27.85 9.97 15.45
C GLU A 38 27.04 8.66 15.47
N GLY A 39 27.73 7.51 15.69
CA GLY A 39 27.12 6.17 15.71
C GLY A 39 26.97 5.54 14.32
N ASN A 40 27.58 6.13 13.29
CA ASN A 40 27.64 5.51 11.97
C ASN A 40 28.59 4.33 11.95
N TRP A 41 28.22 3.25 11.26
CA TRP A 41 29.03 2.05 11.12
C TRP A 41 29.63 1.96 9.74
N TYR A 42 30.87 1.47 9.71
CA TYR A 42 31.68 1.26 8.52
C TYR A 42 32.34 -0.11 8.60
N TYR A 43 32.78 -0.65 7.46
CA TYR A 43 33.64 -1.84 7.45
C TYR A 43 34.95 -1.52 6.75
N VAL A 44 36.06 -1.79 7.43
CA VAL A 44 37.42 -1.63 6.88
C VAL A 44 37.89 -3.00 6.39
N ASN A 45 38.25 -3.11 5.12
CA ASN A 45 38.78 -4.35 4.54
C ASN A 45 40.25 -4.59 4.92
N ASP A 46 40.85 -5.70 4.43
CA ASP A 46 42.22 -6.08 4.67
C ASP A 46 43.25 -5.07 4.20
N LYS A 47 42.94 -4.29 3.18
CA LYS A 47 43.77 -3.21 2.59
C LYS A 47 43.65 -1.89 3.28
N GLY A 48 42.74 -1.75 4.23
CA GLY A 48 42.48 -0.48 4.94
C GLY A 48 41.53 0.46 4.22
N TYR A 49 40.64 -0.04 3.38
CA TYR A 49 39.63 0.73 2.69
C TYR A 49 38.25 0.46 3.27
N LEU A 50 37.39 1.50 3.31
CA LEU A 50 35.98 1.36 3.62
C LEU A 50 35.26 0.70 2.45
N LEU A 51 34.36 -0.23 2.74
CA LEU A 51 33.51 -0.84 1.72
C LEU A 51 32.41 0.13 1.28
N LEU A 52 32.03 0.06 0.00
CA LEU A 52 30.92 0.82 -0.60
C LEU A 52 30.03 -0.14 -1.40
N GLY A 53 28.72 0.09 -1.39
CA GLY A 53 27.76 -0.76 -2.10
C GLY A 53 27.42 -2.06 -1.37
N ALA A 54 26.93 -3.06 -2.12
CA ALA A 54 26.51 -4.34 -1.59
C ALA A 54 27.72 -5.27 -1.35
N HIS A 55 27.78 -5.88 -0.17
CA HIS A 55 28.82 -6.85 0.22
C HIS A 55 28.23 -7.99 1.03
N THR A 56 28.92 -9.12 1.02
CA THR A 56 28.67 -10.24 1.94
C THR A 56 29.83 -10.34 2.93
N ILE A 57 29.55 -10.14 4.22
CA ILE A 57 30.51 -10.22 5.31
C ILE A 57 30.04 -11.29 6.27
N ASP A 58 30.86 -12.30 6.55
CA ASP A 58 30.53 -13.42 7.42
C ASP A 58 29.18 -14.08 7.06
N ASN A 59 28.92 -14.29 5.76
CA ASN A 59 27.66 -14.79 5.18
C ASN A 59 26.44 -13.90 5.38
N VAL A 60 26.62 -12.63 5.77
CA VAL A 60 25.55 -11.63 5.91
C VAL A 60 25.65 -10.62 4.77
N ASN A 61 24.56 -10.44 4.02
CA ASN A 61 24.49 -9.43 2.99
C ASN A 61 24.20 -8.06 3.63
N VAL A 62 25.03 -7.08 3.33
CA VAL A 62 25.00 -5.71 3.86
C VAL A 62 25.20 -4.70 2.75
N TYR A 63 24.89 -3.44 3.01
CA TYR A 63 25.10 -2.35 2.06
C TYR A 63 25.75 -1.15 2.72
N PHE A 64 26.73 -0.57 2.05
CA PHE A 64 27.41 0.69 2.47
C PHE A 64 27.14 1.79 1.45
N GLY A 65 26.80 2.96 1.93
CA GLY A 65 26.56 4.14 1.10
C GLY A 65 27.84 4.64 0.39
N THR A 66 27.68 5.62 -0.47
CA THR A 66 28.81 6.26 -1.17
C THR A 66 29.79 6.97 -0.22
N ASN A 67 29.39 7.23 1.02
CA ASN A 67 30.23 7.76 2.09
C ASN A 67 30.83 6.64 2.99
N GLY A 68 30.56 5.37 2.70
CA GLY A 68 31.01 4.22 3.48
C GLY A 68 30.13 3.86 4.68
N VAL A 69 29.09 4.63 4.98
CA VAL A 69 28.18 4.35 6.11
C VAL A 69 27.30 3.16 5.78
N GLN A 70 27.18 2.21 6.70
CA GLN A 70 26.31 1.06 6.58
C GLN A 70 24.83 1.48 6.59
N TYR A 71 24.05 0.99 5.63
CA TYR A 71 22.59 1.19 5.63
C TYR A 71 21.94 0.34 6.72
N LYS A 72 21.11 0.97 7.53
CA LYS A 72 20.32 0.34 8.60
C LYS A 72 18.96 0.99 8.73
N GLY A 73 17.90 0.19 8.79
CA GLY A 73 16.53 0.67 9.00
C GLY A 73 15.90 1.36 7.78
N HIS A 74 16.51 1.29 6.61
CA HIS A 74 16.07 1.98 5.40
C HIS A 74 16.28 1.15 4.14
N PHE A 75 15.56 1.51 3.08
CA PHE A 75 15.87 1.03 1.74
C PHE A 75 17.15 1.71 1.21
N ALA A 76 18.08 0.90 0.73
CA ALA A 76 19.28 1.39 0.07
C ALA A 76 19.03 1.69 -1.43
N PRO A 77 19.98 2.36 -2.13
CA PRO A 77 19.88 2.65 -3.56
C PRO A 77 19.68 1.43 -4.47
N ASP A 78 20.01 0.23 -4.01
CA ASP A 78 19.77 -1.04 -4.70
C ASP A 78 18.33 -1.56 -4.56
N ASN A 79 17.45 -0.80 -3.88
CA ASN A 79 16.05 -1.11 -3.58
C ASN A 79 15.85 -2.30 -2.63
N HIS A 80 16.85 -2.66 -1.83
CA HIS A 80 16.73 -3.63 -0.75
C HIS A 80 16.66 -2.93 0.61
N TYR A 81 15.93 -3.54 1.55
CA TYR A 81 15.84 -3.05 2.92
C TYR A 81 16.88 -3.74 3.79
N TYR A 82 17.58 -2.97 4.62
CA TYR A 82 18.57 -3.47 5.55
C TYR A 82 18.14 -3.25 6.99
N ASP A 83 18.28 -4.30 7.79
CA ASP A 83 17.78 -4.37 9.18
C ASP A 83 18.32 -3.21 10.03
N LYS A 84 17.45 -2.63 10.86
CA LYS A 84 17.78 -1.44 11.65
C LYS A 84 18.83 -1.67 12.74
N ASP A 85 18.95 -2.91 13.25
CA ASP A 85 19.83 -3.22 14.34
C ASP A 85 21.21 -3.66 13.84
N ASN A 86 21.25 -4.59 12.89
CA ASN A 86 22.49 -5.19 12.41
C ASN A 86 22.88 -4.86 10.98
N GLY A 87 21.98 -4.21 10.20
CA GLY A 87 22.25 -3.87 8.80
C GLY A 87 22.24 -5.05 7.84
N ALA A 88 21.72 -6.21 8.25
CA ALA A 88 21.56 -7.35 7.37
C ALA A 88 20.43 -7.14 6.35
N LEU A 89 20.59 -7.69 5.14
CA LEU A 89 19.51 -7.75 4.16
C LEU A 89 18.28 -8.44 4.75
N VAL A 90 17.15 -7.76 4.67
CA VAL A 90 15.85 -8.27 5.13
C VAL A 90 15.09 -8.88 3.97
N THR A 91 14.51 -10.08 4.19
CA THR A 91 13.71 -10.80 3.19
C THR A 91 12.40 -11.31 3.78
N ASP A 92 11.39 -11.48 2.94
CA ASP A 92 10.07 -12.12 3.18
C ASP A 92 9.38 -11.65 4.47
N ARG A 93 9.33 -10.35 4.73
CA ARG A 93 8.61 -9.79 5.89
C ARG A 93 8.20 -8.32 5.74
N LEU A 94 7.37 -7.87 6.68
CA LEU A 94 7.05 -6.46 6.88
C LEU A 94 8.26 -5.72 7.45
N VAL A 95 8.48 -4.51 6.94
CA VAL A 95 9.47 -3.54 7.43
C VAL A 95 8.83 -2.16 7.50
N GLU A 96 9.43 -1.28 8.28
CA GLU A 96 9.01 0.11 8.37
C GLU A 96 10.10 1.02 7.82
N ASP A 97 9.73 1.98 6.96
CA ASP A 97 10.63 3.01 6.47
C ASP A 97 9.88 4.33 6.34
N GLY A 98 10.39 5.39 6.98
CA GLY A 98 9.77 6.72 6.96
C GLY A 98 8.34 6.75 7.49
N GLY A 99 7.98 5.93 8.49
CA GLY A 99 6.64 5.86 9.08
C GLY A 99 5.62 5.10 8.22
N LYS A 100 6.08 4.40 7.20
CA LYS A 100 5.25 3.57 6.30
C LYS A 100 5.63 2.10 6.42
N GLU A 101 4.64 1.23 6.29
CA GLU A 101 4.85 -0.22 6.28
C GLU A 101 5.06 -0.73 4.85
N PHE A 102 6.10 -1.52 4.66
CA PHE A 102 6.42 -2.18 3.40
C PHE A 102 6.52 -3.68 3.59
N TYR A 103 6.24 -4.43 2.54
CA TYR A 103 6.60 -5.84 2.48
C TYR A 103 7.74 -6.04 1.48
N VAL A 104 8.80 -6.73 1.92
CA VAL A 104 9.90 -7.17 1.06
C VAL A 104 9.75 -8.65 0.75
N ASP A 105 10.04 -9.03 -0.49
CA ASP A 105 9.96 -10.41 -0.97
C ASP A 105 11.14 -11.28 -0.51
N GLU A 106 11.16 -12.55 -0.93
CA GLU A 106 12.23 -13.51 -0.63
C GLU A 106 13.61 -13.06 -1.09
N LYS A 107 13.68 -12.09 -2.01
CA LYS A 107 14.94 -11.50 -2.49
C LYS A 107 15.26 -10.17 -1.81
N GLY A 108 14.42 -9.71 -0.86
CA GLY A 108 14.57 -8.44 -0.16
C GLY A 108 14.06 -7.21 -0.95
N LYS A 109 13.38 -7.42 -2.09
CA LYS A 109 12.83 -6.32 -2.91
C LYS A 109 11.42 -5.96 -2.50
N LYS A 110 11.03 -4.71 -2.77
CA LYS A 110 9.67 -4.23 -2.57
C LYS A 110 8.66 -5.11 -3.31
N PHE A 111 7.78 -5.77 -2.57
CA PHE A 111 6.74 -6.64 -3.11
C PHE A 111 5.58 -5.81 -3.69
N HIS A 112 4.96 -6.28 -4.77
CA HIS A 112 3.74 -5.68 -5.31
C HIS A 112 2.67 -6.76 -5.48
N GLY A 113 1.48 -6.51 -4.94
CA GLY A 113 0.35 -7.43 -5.07
C GLY A 113 -0.30 -7.80 -3.74
N THR A 114 -1.04 -8.90 -3.76
CA THR A 114 -1.73 -9.45 -2.60
C THR A 114 -0.83 -10.39 -1.82
N LYS A 115 -0.79 -10.25 -0.51
CA LYS A 115 -0.09 -11.15 0.42
C LYS A 115 -1.00 -11.49 1.59
N TYR A 116 -0.94 -12.75 2.03
CA TYR A 116 -1.57 -13.20 3.27
C TYR A 116 -0.52 -13.24 4.38
N LEU A 117 -0.79 -12.55 5.47
CA LEU A 117 0.03 -12.54 6.68
C LEU A 117 -0.88 -12.96 7.84
N ASP A 118 -0.54 -14.03 8.53
CA ASP A 118 -1.34 -14.60 9.61
C ASP A 118 -2.83 -14.84 9.24
N GLY A 119 -3.06 -15.28 7.99
CA GLY A 119 -4.40 -15.53 7.45
C GLY A 119 -5.19 -14.28 7.03
N ILE A 120 -4.64 -13.10 7.21
CA ILE A 120 -5.25 -11.81 6.83
C ILE A 120 -4.69 -11.37 5.49
N GLN A 121 -5.58 -10.98 4.57
CA GLN A 121 -5.18 -10.49 3.26
C GLN A 121 -4.85 -8.99 3.31
N TYR A 122 -3.69 -8.66 2.75
CA TYR A 122 -3.20 -7.29 2.54
C TYR A 122 -2.86 -7.07 1.07
N TYR A 123 -2.81 -5.81 0.65
CA TYR A 123 -2.31 -5.43 -0.66
C TYR A 123 -1.16 -4.44 -0.52
N PHE A 124 -0.11 -4.67 -1.30
CA PHE A 124 1.08 -3.82 -1.32
C PHE A 124 1.21 -3.18 -2.70
N ARG A 125 1.34 -1.85 -2.73
CA ARG A 125 1.57 -1.10 -3.95
C ARG A 125 3.01 -0.58 -3.95
N TYR A 126 3.83 -1.13 -4.85
CA TYR A 126 5.28 -0.83 -4.87
C TYR A 126 5.97 -1.04 -3.52
N GLY A 127 5.59 -2.08 -2.84
CA GLY A 127 6.06 -2.45 -1.50
C GLY A 127 5.26 -1.84 -0.36
N GLU A 128 4.69 -0.65 -0.50
CA GLU A 128 3.93 0.04 0.54
C GLU A 128 2.57 -0.63 0.78
N LYS A 129 2.24 -0.89 2.05
CA LYS A 129 0.94 -1.44 2.47
C LYS A 129 -0.17 -0.43 2.17
N VAL A 130 -1.18 -0.87 1.42
CA VAL A 130 -2.35 -0.05 1.11
C VAL A 130 -3.27 0.02 2.33
N LYS A 131 -3.61 1.24 2.75
CA LYS A 131 -4.55 1.54 3.84
C LYS A 131 -5.53 2.62 3.42
N GLY A 132 -6.81 2.45 3.75
CA GLY A 132 -7.86 3.43 3.45
C GLY A 132 -8.14 3.63 1.96
N GLU A 133 -7.72 2.69 1.11
CA GLU A 133 -7.79 2.80 -0.34
C GLU A 133 -8.18 1.46 -0.99
N PHE A 134 -8.62 1.55 -2.26
CA PHE A 134 -8.79 0.38 -3.11
C PHE A 134 -7.43 -0.16 -3.60
N ASN A 135 -7.36 -1.46 -3.94
CA ASN A 135 -6.17 -2.07 -4.54
C ASN A 135 -5.72 -1.34 -5.82
N TYR A 136 -6.68 -0.84 -6.62
CA TYR A 136 -6.42 0.05 -7.76
C TYR A 136 -7.21 1.35 -7.58
N PRO A 137 -6.61 2.54 -7.81
CA PRO A 137 -7.23 3.83 -7.49
C PRO A 137 -8.55 4.14 -8.23
N TYR A 138 -8.75 3.53 -9.42
CA TYR A 138 -9.89 3.88 -10.29
C TYR A 138 -10.82 2.70 -10.62
N ARG A 139 -10.41 1.45 -10.35
CA ARG A 139 -11.16 0.24 -10.70
C ARG A 139 -10.95 -0.90 -9.69
N GLY A 140 -10.64 -0.56 -8.45
CA GLY A 140 -10.37 -1.57 -7.45
C GLY A 140 -11.62 -2.34 -7.05
N ASP A 141 -11.50 -3.66 -7.05
CA ASP A 141 -12.58 -4.56 -6.61
C ASP A 141 -12.53 -4.83 -5.10
N HIS A 142 -11.45 -4.41 -4.44
CA HIS A 142 -11.18 -4.65 -3.03
C HIS A 142 -10.74 -3.38 -2.33
N TYR A 143 -11.28 -3.13 -1.14
CA TYR A 143 -10.91 -2.01 -0.28
C TYR A 143 -10.16 -2.50 0.95
N TYR A 144 -9.13 -1.78 1.34
CA TYR A 144 -8.29 -2.12 2.48
C TYR A 144 -8.49 -1.13 3.61
N ASP A 145 -8.73 -1.66 4.80
CA ASP A 145 -9.10 -0.90 6.00
C ASP A 145 -8.08 0.21 6.31
N LYS A 146 -8.58 1.37 6.69
CA LYS A 146 -7.75 2.58 6.86
C LYS A 146 -6.79 2.50 8.04
N GLU A 147 -7.10 1.74 9.07
CA GLU A 147 -6.27 1.61 10.26
C GLU A 147 -5.29 0.43 10.11
N THR A 148 -5.82 -0.71 9.72
CA THR A 148 -5.06 -1.98 9.70
C THR A 148 -4.44 -2.31 8.35
N GLY A 149 -5.04 -1.83 7.25
CA GLY A 149 -4.73 -2.25 5.89
C GLY A 149 -5.24 -3.66 5.54
N ALA A 150 -6.04 -4.30 6.40
CA ALA A 150 -6.65 -5.58 6.12
C ALA A 150 -7.74 -5.45 5.06
N LEU A 151 -7.94 -6.49 4.23
CA LEU A 151 -9.06 -6.54 3.29
C LEU A 151 -10.39 -6.38 4.04
N VAL A 152 -11.23 -5.43 3.63
CA VAL A 152 -12.57 -5.26 4.18
C VAL A 152 -13.49 -6.32 3.60
N THR A 153 -14.19 -7.07 4.45
CA THR A 153 -15.12 -8.15 4.07
C THR A 153 -16.42 -8.09 4.86
N GLY A 154 -17.53 -8.46 4.24
CA GLY A 154 -18.83 -8.70 4.89
C GLY A 154 -19.43 -7.48 5.57
N LYS A 155 -19.07 -6.25 5.21
CA LYS A 155 -19.55 -5.04 5.89
C LYS A 155 -19.64 -3.81 5.00
N TYR A 156 -20.39 -2.82 5.47
CA TYR A 156 -20.36 -1.47 4.95
C TYR A 156 -19.06 -0.76 5.37
N PHE A 157 -18.57 0.13 4.50
CA PHE A 157 -17.47 1.04 4.80
C PHE A 157 -17.66 2.37 4.06
N GLU A 158 -17.00 3.39 4.56
CA GLU A 158 -17.00 4.72 3.97
C GLU A 158 -15.63 5.03 3.35
N HIS A 159 -15.64 5.58 2.13
CA HIS A 159 -14.46 6.11 1.47
C HIS A 159 -14.83 7.40 0.73
N LYS A 160 -14.12 8.50 1.03
CA LYS A 160 -14.35 9.83 0.43
C LYS A 160 -15.82 10.27 0.49
N ASN A 161 -16.44 10.15 1.66
CA ASN A 161 -17.85 10.48 1.94
C ASN A 161 -18.88 9.64 1.15
N ASN A 162 -18.46 8.53 0.56
CA ASN A 162 -19.34 7.59 -0.12
C ASN A 162 -19.38 6.24 0.60
N TRP A 163 -20.55 5.61 0.61
CA TRP A 163 -20.75 4.32 1.23
C TRP A 163 -20.65 3.19 0.21
N TYR A 164 -20.01 2.12 0.60
CA TYR A 164 -19.80 0.90 -0.16
C TYR A 164 -20.14 -0.31 0.70
N TYR A 165 -20.29 -1.47 0.06
CA TYR A 165 -20.37 -2.74 0.75
C TYR A 165 -19.43 -3.76 0.11
N ALA A 166 -18.56 -4.36 0.93
CA ALA A 166 -17.75 -5.50 0.54
C ALA A 166 -18.42 -6.80 0.96
N ASN A 167 -18.57 -7.77 0.05
CA ASN A 167 -19.12 -9.09 0.39
C ASN A 167 -18.11 -9.91 1.24
N SER A 168 -18.48 -11.14 1.62
CA SER A 168 -17.62 -12.01 2.44
C SER A 168 -16.26 -12.36 1.81
N LYS A 169 -16.10 -12.17 0.48
CA LYS A 169 -14.85 -12.35 -0.26
C LYS A 169 -14.09 -11.04 -0.47
N GLY A 170 -14.62 -9.92 0.05
CA GLY A 170 -14.02 -8.58 -0.13
C GLY A 170 -14.40 -7.89 -1.44
N ASN A 171 -15.20 -8.51 -2.32
CA ASN A 171 -15.61 -7.88 -3.56
C ASN A 171 -16.63 -6.77 -3.30
N ILE A 172 -16.44 -5.62 -3.93
CA ILE A 172 -17.36 -4.48 -3.86
C ILE A 172 -18.65 -4.81 -4.60
N LEU A 173 -19.78 -4.63 -3.94
CA LEU A 173 -21.08 -4.88 -4.54
C LEU A 173 -21.49 -3.76 -5.49
N THR A 174 -22.20 -4.13 -6.56
CA THR A 174 -22.84 -3.23 -7.53
C THR A 174 -24.26 -3.71 -7.85
N GLY A 175 -25.09 -2.83 -8.41
CA GLY A 175 -26.46 -3.12 -8.77
C GLY A 175 -27.39 -3.28 -7.56
N ARG A 176 -28.58 -3.88 -7.80
CA ARG A 176 -29.57 -4.14 -6.73
C ARG A 176 -29.09 -5.28 -5.85
N ARG A 177 -29.19 -5.09 -4.54
CA ARG A 177 -28.84 -6.11 -3.52
C ARG A 177 -29.85 -6.13 -2.40
N VAL A 178 -29.88 -7.25 -1.68
CA VAL A 178 -30.56 -7.37 -0.39
C VAL A 178 -29.49 -7.63 0.65
N ILE A 179 -29.39 -6.72 1.63
CA ILE A 179 -28.44 -6.84 2.74
C ILE A 179 -29.25 -6.70 4.03
N ASP A 180 -29.14 -7.69 4.90
CA ASP A 180 -29.89 -7.77 6.16
C ASP A 180 -31.42 -7.53 5.97
N GLY A 181 -31.99 -8.13 4.91
CA GLY A 181 -33.40 -8.00 4.55
C GLY A 181 -33.80 -6.65 3.96
N LYS A 182 -32.85 -5.75 3.71
CA LYS A 182 -33.10 -4.42 3.12
C LYS A 182 -32.67 -4.37 1.65
N HIS A 183 -33.54 -3.86 0.80
CA HIS A 183 -33.22 -3.60 -0.60
C HIS A 183 -32.37 -2.33 -0.73
N VAL A 184 -31.22 -2.44 -1.38
CA VAL A 184 -30.25 -1.34 -1.61
C VAL A 184 -29.79 -1.36 -3.05
N TYR A 185 -29.23 -0.24 -3.51
CA TYR A 185 -28.61 -0.14 -4.83
C TYR A 185 -27.21 0.47 -4.72
N PHE A 186 -26.28 -0.16 -5.40
CA PHE A 186 -24.93 0.37 -5.61
C PHE A 186 -24.74 0.63 -7.08
N TYR A 187 -24.22 1.79 -7.43
CA TYR A 187 -24.02 2.12 -8.85
C TYR A 187 -23.13 1.08 -9.54
N ASP A 188 -23.55 0.66 -10.72
CA ASP A 188 -22.86 -0.33 -11.56
C ASP A 188 -22.20 0.27 -12.80
N ASP A 189 -22.10 1.61 -12.83
CA ASP A 189 -21.49 2.36 -13.90
C ASP A 189 -20.00 1.97 -14.07
N ASP A 190 -19.69 1.35 -15.20
CA ASP A 190 -18.32 0.92 -15.55
C ASP A 190 -17.41 2.11 -15.97
N TYR A 191 -17.95 3.31 -16.15
CA TYR A 191 -17.19 4.51 -16.56
C TYR A 191 -16.55 5.28 -15.38
N GLY A 192 -16.54 4.71 -14.19
CA GLY A 192 -15.43 4.91 -13.25
C GLY A 192 -15.66 5.79 -12.05
N GLN A 193 -16.58 6.72 -11.95
CA GLN A 193 -16.64 7.60 -10.76
C GLN A 193 -17.59 7.11 -9.66
N TYR A 194 -18.58 6.29 -10.01
CA TYR A 194 -19.67 5.93 -9.09
C TYR A 194 -19.76 4.45 -8.78
N LYS A 195 -19.01 3.57 -9.48
CA LYS A 195 -19.08 2.13 -9.32
C LYS A 195 -18.96 1.71 -7.85
N GLY A 196 -19.97 1.00 -7.37
CA GLY A 196 -20.03 0.48 -6.00
C GLY A 196 -20.48 1.50 -4.96
N ILE A 197 -20.70 2.77 -5.30
CA ILE A 197 -21.26 3.76 -4.36
C ILE A 197 -22.73 3.41 -4.09
N GLN A 198 -23.13 3.38 -2.82
CA GLN A 198 -24.52 3.20 -2.41
C GLN A 198 -25.36 4.43 -2.80
N ALA A 199 -26.46 4.19 -3.50
CA ALA A 199 -27.45 5.25 -3.76
C ALA A 199 -28.13 5.65 -2.44
N LYS A 200 -28.10 6.94 -2.14
CA LYS A 200 -28.80 7.56 -1.01
C LYS A 200 -29.44 8.87 -1.46
N ASP A 201 -30.68 9.11 -1.05
CA ASP A 201 -31.44 10.29 -1.49
C ASP A 201 -31.49 10.40 -3.02
N LYS A 202 -31.80 9.29 -3.71
CA LYS A 202 -31.78 9.23 -5.17
C LYS A 202 -32.96 8.47 -5.75
N LEU A 203 -33.56 9.06 -6.79
CA LEU A 203 -34.43 8.36 -7.73
C LEU A 203 -33.56 7.63 -8.76
N ILE A 204 -33.77 6.34 -8.92
CA ILE A 204 -33.05 5.48 -9.86
C ILE A 204 -34.06 4.83 -10.80
N ILE A 205 -33.82 4.91 -12.10
CA ILE A 205 -34.67 4.27 -13.13
C ILE A 205 -33.99 2.98 -13.57
N LEU A 206 -34.63 1.84 -13.34
CA LEU A 206 -34.15 0.53 -13.71
C LEU A 206 -35.23 -0.22 -14.49
N GLY A 207 -34.93 -0.59 -15.74
CA GLY A 207 -35.88 -1.27 -16.60
C GLY A 207 -37.19 -0.50 -16.82
N GLY A 208 -37.11 0.83 -16.91
CA GLY A 208 -38.28 1.72 -17.07
C GLY A 208 -39.13 1.93 -15.81
N LYS A 209 -38.72 1.39 -14.67
CA LYS A 209 -39.39 1.59 -13.37
C LYS A 209 -38.55 2.51 -12.50
N THR A 210 -39.24 3.41 -11.75
CA THR A 210 -38.60 4.36 -10.85
C THR A 210 -38.57 3.81 -9.43
N TYR A 211 -37.41 3.88 -8.79
CA TYR A 211 -37.17 3.47 -7.40
C TYR A 211 -36.55 4.65 -6.64
N TYR A 212 -36.84 4.76 -5.35
CA TYR A 212 -36.18 5.76 -4.50
C TYR A 212 -35.41 5.08 -3.38
N TYR A 213 -34.20 5.53 -3.17
CA TYR A 213 -33.33 5.06 -2.09
C TYR A 213 -33.20 6.15 -1.04
N LEU A 214 -33.66 5.84 0.18
CA LEU A 214 -33.87 6.79 1.27
C LEU A 214 -32.56 7.49 1.69
N PRO A 215 -32.62 8.77 2.12
CA PRO A 215 -31.48 9.46 2.71
C PRO A 215 -31.01 8.72 3.96
N GLY A 216 -29.72 8.89 4.31
CA GLY A 216 -29.11 8.23 5.47
C GLY A 216 -28.91 6.72 5.29
N SER A 217 -29.97 5.92 5.25
CA SER A 217 -29.87 4.44 5.17
C SER A 217 -29.53 3.91 3.78
N GLY A 218 -29.99 4.57 2.70
CA GLY A 218 -29.90 4.03 1.35
C GLY A 218 -30.84 2.83 1.11
N ASN A 219 -31.78 2.55 2.01
CA ASN A 219 -32.78 1.51 1.80
C ASN A 219 -33.79 1.96 0.73
N ARG A 220 -34.30 1.03 -0.07
CA ARG A 220 -35.37 1.31 -1.01
C ARG A 220 -36.64 1.73 -0.26
N ALA A 221 -37.33 2.74 -0.78
CA ALA A 221 -38.65 3.12 -0.31
C ALA A 221 -39.66 2.07 -0.77
N ASP A 222 -40.34 1.42 0.14
CA ASP A 222 -41.35 0.39 -0.11
C ASP A 222 -42.62 0.74 0.69
N ASN A 223 -43.81 0.62 0.07
CA ASN A 223 -45.12 0.85 0.66
C ASN A 223 -45.22 2.21 1.39
N VAL A 224 -44.81 3.28 0.74
CA VAL A 224 -44.75 4.62 1.34
C VAL A 224 -45.01 5.71 0.30
N THR A 225 -45.66 6.78 0.75
CA THR A 225 -45.81 8.01 -0.05
C THR A 225 -44.78 9.06 0.37
N LEU A 226 -44.07 9.59 -0.59
CA LEU A 226 -42.98 10.57 -0.38
C LEU A 226 -43.11 11.70 -1.41
N THR A 227 -42.82 12.94 -1.00
CA THR A 227 -42.65 14.07 -1.92
C THR A 227 -41.16 14.32 -2.15
N ILE A 228 -40.71 14.16 -3.39
CA ILE A 228 -39.33 14.25 -3.80
C ILE A 228 -39.26 15.32 -4.93
N ASN A 229 -38.48 16.37 -4.73
CA ASN A 229 -38.33 17.47 -5.69
C ASN A 229 -39.70 18.05 -6.16
N HIS A 230 -40.60 18.27 -5.20
CA HIS A 230 -41.97 18.81 -5.44
C HIS A 230 -42.92 17.86 -6.18
N VAL A 231 -42.55 16.60 -6.41
CA VAL A 231 -43.41 15.56 -7.00
C VAL A 231 -43.73 14.53 -5.94
N THR A 232 -44.99 14.19 -5.77
CA THR A 232 -45.44 13.16 -4.82
C THR A 232 -45.52 11.81 -5.51
N TYR A 233 -44.85 10.83 -4.91
CA TYR A 233 -44.83 9.44 -5.36
C TYR A 233 -45.42 8.53 -4.31
N TYR A 234 -46.15 7.53 -4.74
CA TYR A 234 -46.44 6.34 -3.95
C TYR A 234 -45.49 5.22 -4.42
N PHE A 235 -44.69 4.69 -3.52
CA PHE A 235 -43.83 3.51 -3.76
C PHE A 235 -44.60 2.26 -3.27
N ASP A 236 -44.85 1.32 -4.18
CA ASP A 236 -45.56 0.08 -3.85
C ASP A 236 -44.70 -0.91 -3.07
N ASN A 237 -45.22 -2.12 -2.81
CA ASN A 237 -44.53 -3.19 -2.06
C ASN A 237 -43.24 -3.66 -2.79
N ASP A 238 -43.18 -3.50 -4.12
CA ASP A 238 -42.00 -3.82 -4.93
C ASP A 238 -41.05 -2.61 -5.07
N GLY A 239 -41.38 -1.49 -4.39
CA GLY A 239 -40.66 -0.23 -4.41
C GLY A 239 -40.79 0.54 -5.70
N VAL A 240 -41.74 0.20 -6.57
CA VAL A 240 -41.98 0.94 -7.82
C VAL A 240 -42.75 2.21 -7.51
N GLY A 241 -42.19 3.36 -7.92
CA GLY A 241 -42.77 4.68 -7.70
C GLY A 241 -43.80 5.03 -8.76
N HIS A 242 -45.00 5.43 -8.30
CA HIS A 242 -46.12 5.92 -9.08
C HIS A 242 -46.37 7.40 -8.72
N ILE A 243 -46.41 8.30 -9.70
CA ILE A 243 -46.68 9.72 -9.47
C ILE A 243 -48.16 9.87 -9.07
N LEU A 244 -48.39 10.51 -7.92
CA LEU A 244 -49.72 10.91 -7.49
C LEU A 244 -50.02 12.28 -8.08
N ARG A 245 -51.14 12.37 -8.80
CA ARG A 245 -51.65 13.63 -9.40
C ARG A 245 -52.49 14.40 -8.40
#